data_49d5de02748a8e0c7f9369486e955756
#
_entry.id   49d5de02748a8e0c7f9369486e955756
#
_cell.length_a   1.000
_cell.length_b   1.000
_cell.length_c   1.000
_cell.angle_alpha   90.00
_cell.angle_beta   90.00
_cell.angle_gamma   90.00
#
_symmetry.space_group_name_H-M   'P 1'
#
loop_
_entity.id
_entity.type
_entity.pdbx_description
1 polymer ?
#
loop_
_entity_poly.entity_id
_entity_poly.type
_entity_poly.pdbx_seq_one_letter_code
_entity_poly.pdbx_strand_id
1 'polypeptide(L)'
;QTVTGKNIIISTGAHSGLIPGLEADFLYQSGFGFEGIESTTFQPIENQPFPIGRFCHYNNPIYTAGNKLDTVPLNMIVYNVTCPAGWTLDETSDDLLFTYQVSLDETTNSSDTCAYGSASPQWPGGSSSPKVSGDTGPNRNGCADLVTFSNIAGTQSFTCSFDGGGHTQDYTVSILGLTPTQPGGVCPNVPAGTVSFNRIYSAETVSNCFCVYAAFTRGQITPVVLLYLSAESAENGIQVSWETATEVNNFGFNIYRAEQVDGERIKLNPELIMSALGPGGLEGAKYEFLDETAVVGVTYYYWLEDVPLESGVTPGLYGPISAVR
;
A
#
# COMPACT_ATOMS: atom_id res chain seq x y z
N GLN A 1 -4.82 27.44 1.04
CA GLN A 1 -5.87 27.47 0.01
C GLN A 1 -6.14 26.02 -0.40
N THR A 2 -7.28 25.51 -0.08
CA THR A 2 -7.73 24.19 -0.55
C THR A 2 -8.22 24.39 -1.98
N VAL A 3 -7.51 23.84 -2.94
CA VAL A 3 -7.94 23.84 -4.34
C VAL A 3 -8.47 22.44 -4.63
N THR A 4 -9.77 22.35 -4.79
CA THR A 4 -10.44 21.15 -5.29
C THR A 4 -10.49 21.27 -6.82
N GLY A 5 -9.73 20.46 -7.51
CA GLY A 5 -9.70 20.43 -8.96
C GLY A 5 -8.67 19.42 -9.46
N LYS A 6 -8.84 19.00 -10.70
CA LYS A 6 -8.02 17.97 -11.36
C LYS A 6 -6.56 18.36 -11.54
N ASN A 7 -6.25 19.65 -11.52
CA ASN A 7 -4.89 20.18 -11.68
C ASN A 7 -4.64 21.23 -10.62
N ILE A 8 -3.69 20.99 -9.74
CA ILE A 8 -3.20 21.97 -8.78
C ILE A 8 -1.87 22.49 -9.31
N ILE A 9 -1.79 23.80 -9.49
CA ILE A 9 -0.57 24.46 -9.89
C ILE A 9 -0.25 25.55 -8.87
N ILE A 10 0.95 25.47 -8.31
CA ILE A 10 1.49 26.49 -7.42
C ILE A 10 2.71 27.08 -8.11
N SER A 11 2.62 28.31 -8.54
CA SER A 11 3.72 29.03 -9.19
C SER A 11 4.56 29.80 -8.20
N THR A 12 5.86 29.86 -8.46
CA THR A 12 6.84 30.64 -7.71
C THR A 12 7.60 31.57 -8.63
N GLY A 13 7.89 32.73 -8.15
CA GLY A 13 8.68 33.75 -8.87
C GLY A 13 7.95 35.07 -9.10
N ALA A 14 8.65 36.18 -8.92
CA ALA A 14 8.13 37.50 -9.14
C ALA A 14 8.08 37.82 -10.63
N HIS A 15 6.96 37.53 -11.28
CA HIS A 15 6.53 38.32 -12.41
C HIS A 15 5.23 39.02 -12.04
N SER A 16 5.29 40.32 -12.00
CA SER A 16 4.16 41.20 -11.81
C SER A 16 3.18 41.05 -12.98
N GLY A 17 2.02 40.52 -12.70
CA GLY A 17 0.86 40.65 -13.53
C GLY A 17 0.41 39.40 -14.27
N LEU A 18 -0.83 39.07 -13.96
CA LEU A 18 -1.76 38.22 -14.68
C LEU A 18 -1.75 36.73 -14.31
N ILE A 19 -2.74 36.39 -13.52
CA ILE A 19 -3.33 35.06 -13.51
C ILE A 19 -4.52 35.14 -14.46
N PRO A 20 -4.39 34.68 -15.64
CA PRO A 20 -5.49 34.17 -16.42
C PRO A 20 -5.11 32.95 -17.22
N GLY A 21 -5.96 31.92 -17.24
CA GLY A 21 -5.92 30.83 -18.20
C GLY A 21 -4.60 30.08 -18.32
N LEU A 22 -4.31 29.38 -17.43
CA LEU A 22 -3.34 28.35 -16.96
C LEU A 22 -2.18 27.92 -17.88
N GLU A 23 -2.30 27.82 -19.17
CA GLU A 23 -1.23 27.26 -20.01
C GLU A 23 -0.19 28.26 -20.50
N ALA A 24 -0.56 29.52 -20.68
CA ALA A 24 0.36 30.52 -21.21
C ALA A 24 1.28 31.10 -20.13
N ASP A 25 0.86 31.16 -18.87
CA ASP A 25 1.64 31.76 -17.78
C ASP A 25 2.78 30.87 -17.27
N PHE A 26 2.71 29.58 -17.56
CA PHE A 26 3.76 28.60 -17.17
C PHE A 26 5.04 28.70 -17.98
N LEU A 27 5.01 29.31 -19.13
CA LEU A 27 6.20 29.45 -19.97
C LEU A 27 7.28 30.34 -19.33
N TYR A 28 6.97 31.04 -18.25
CA TYR A 28 7.87 32.07 -17.67
C TYR A 28 8.03 31.98 -16.14
N GLN A 29 7.36 31.08 -15.47
CA GLN A 29 7.45 30.90 -14.01
C GLN A 29 7.77 29.47 -13.64
N SER A 30 8.56 29.28 -12.57
CA SER A 30 8.72 27.97 -11.95
C SER A 30 7.49 27.64 -11.11
N GLY A 31 7.14 26.35 -11.05
CA GLY A 31 5.97 25.93 -10.30
C GLY A 31 5.79 24.44 -10.22
N PHE A 32 4.90 24.03 -9.34
CA PHE A 32 4.50 22.64 -9.18
C PHE A 32 3.10 22.41 -9.74
N GLY A 33 2.92 21.28 -10.40
CA GLY A 33 1.61 20.79 -10.84
C GLY A 33 1.38 19.36 -10.38
N PHE A 34 0.15 19.04 -10.02
CA PHE A 34 -0.27 17.68 -9.80
C PHE A 34 -1.55 17.41 -10.60
N GLU A 35 -1.51 16.38 -11.41
CA GLU A 35 -2.63 15.88 -12.20
C GLU A 35 -2.99 14.49 -11.70
N GLY A 36 -4.13 14.37 -11.03
CA GLY A 36 -4.67 13.09 -10.61
C GLY A 36 -5.12 12.25 -11.82
N ILE A 37 -5.08 10.94 -11.70
CA ILE A 37 -5.67 10.07 -12.71
C ILE A 37 -7.17 10.21 -12.63
N GLU A 38 -7.78 10.65 -13.72
CA GLU A 38 -9.24 10.67 -13.85
C GLU A 38 -9.75 9.24 -13.85
N SER A 39 -10.48 8.90 -12.82
CA SER A 39 -10.93 7.55 -12.63
C SER A 39 -12.22 7.25 -13.38
N THR A 40 -12.12 6.25 -14.17
CA THR A 40 -13.11 5.18 -14.14
C THR A 40 -12.79 4.30 -12.92
N THR A 41 -13.78 3.87 -12.18
CA THR A 41 -13.63 2.88 -11.10
C THR A 41 -12.64 1.81 -11.51
N PHE A 42 -11.52 1.67 -10.79
CA PHE A 42 -10.58 0.58 -11.03
C PHE A 42 -10.44 -0.26 -9.76
N GLN A 43 -10.17 -1.53 -9.94
CA GLN A 43 -9.89 -2.44 -8.83
C GLN A 43 -8.37 -2.66 -8.80
N PRO A 44 -7.66 -2.12 -7.80
CA PRO A 44 -6.23 -2.35 -7.67
C PRO A 44 -5.96 -3.82 -7.36
N ILE A 45 -4.90 -4.35 -7.95
CA ILE A 45 -4.39 -5.68 -7.60
C ILE A 45 -3.56 -5.54 -6.32
N GLU A 46 -3.82 -6.39 -5.36
CA GLU A 46 -3.11 -6.39 -4.08
C GLU A 46 -1.59 -6.49 -4.26
N ASN A 47 -0.85 -5.70 -3.50
CA ASN A 47 0.61 -5.61 -3.55
C ASN A 47 1.21 -5.20 -4.91
N GLN A 48 0.40 -4.75 -5.86
CA GLN A 48 0.89 -4.22 -7.12
C GLN A 48 0.86 -2.69 -7.12
N PRO A 49 1.95 -2.02 -7.53
CA PRO A 49 1.94 -0.57 -7.69
C PRO A 49 0.96 -0.15 -8.79
N PHE A 50 0.19 0.88 -8.51
CA PHE A 50 -0.67 1.53 -9.49
C PHE A 50 -0.45 3.04 -9.44
N PRO A 51 -0.49 3.73 -10.58
CA PRO A 51 -0.32 5.18 -10.61
C PRO A 51 -1.59 5.87 -10.10
N ILE A 52 -1.41 6.91 -9.28
CA ILE A 52 -2.50 7.74 -8.75
C ILE A 52 -2.51 9.16 -9.31
N GLY A 53 -1.40 9.57 -9.92
CA GLY A 53 -1.29 10.88 -10.52
C GLY A 53 0.10 11.14 -11.08
N ARG A 54 0.23 12.33 -11.64
CA ARG A 54 1.46 12.85 -12.19
C ARG A 54 1.83 14.15 -11.50
N PHE A 55 3.01 14.19 -10.91
CA PHE A 55 3.60 15.41 -10.35
C PHE A 55 4.59 16.00 -11.33
N CYS A 56 4.51 17.30 -11.57
CA CYS A 56 5.42 18.04 -12.45
C CYS A 56 6.05 19.20 -11.71
N HIS A 57 7.35 19.39 -11.91
CA HIS A 57 8.03 20.63 -11.63
C HIS A 57 8.33 21.34 -12.97
N TYR A 58 7.71 22.50 -13.15
CA TYR A 58 7.98 23.42 -14.26
C TYR A 58 9.13 24.30 -13.83
N ASN A 59 10.33 23.96 -14.28
CA ASN A 59 11.54 24.64 -13.84
C ASN A 59 11.97 25.70 -14.88
N ASN A 60 11.86 26.94 -14.48
CA ASN A 60 12.33 28.08 -15.26
C ASN A 60 13.32 28.91 -14.44
N PRO A 61 14.33 29.52 -15.06
CA PRO A 61 15.30 30.34 -14.35
C PRO A 61 14.62 31.43 -13.53
N ILE A 62 14.87 31.46 -12.23
CA ILE A 62 14.33 32.46 -11.32
C ILE A 62 15.33 33.60 -11.15
N TYR A 63 14.86 34.86 -11.32
CA TYR A 63 15.64 36.03 -10.99
C TYR A 63 15.66 36.22 -9.46
N THR A 64 16.83 36.49 -8.89
CA THR A 64 17.16 36.49 -7.46
C THR A 64 16.39 37.48 -6.56
N ALA A 65 15.46 38.27 -7.09
CA ALA A 65 14.75 39.33 -6.37
C ALA A 65 13.34 38.95 -5.86
N GLY A 66 12.93 37.69 -5.93
CA GLY A 66 11.60 37.25 -5.52
C GLY A 66 11.59 36.40 -4.27
N ASN A 67 10.42 36.24 -3.65
CA ASN A 67 10.21 35.26 -2.61
C ASN A 67 10.34 33.84 -3.22
N LYS A 68 11.29 33.06 -2.73
CA LYS A 68 11.44 31.67 -3.10
C LYS A 68 10.33 30.83 -2.42
N LEU A 69 9.82 29.86 -3.13
CA LEU A 69 8.96 28.85 -2.56
C LEU A 69 9.84 27.72 -2.01
N ASP A 70 10.10 27.76 -0.71
CA ASP A 70 10.95 26.75 -0.09
C ASP A 70 10.20 25.43 0.17
N THR A 71 8.91 25.54 0.51
CA THR A 71 8.13 24.38 0.94
C THR A 71 6.64 24.59 0.73
N VAL A 72 5.94 23.56 0.21
CA VAL A 72 4.49 23.55 0.07
C VAL A 72 3.88 22.23 0.52
N PRO A 73 2.70 22.25 1.16
CA PRO A 73 1.94 21.03 1.39
C PRO A 73 1.32 20.54 0.08
N LEU A 74 1.47 19.26 -0.20
CA LEU A 74 0.77 18.56 -1.27
C LEU A 74 -0.24 17.59 -0.63
N ASN A 75 -1.51 17.86 -0.87
CA ASN A 75 -2.58 16.97 -0.45
C ASN A 75 -3.05 16.15 -1.65
N MET A 76 -2.96 14.84 -1.53
CA MET A 76 -3.51 13.90 -2.49
C MET A 76 -4.71 13.20 -1.87
N ILE A 77 -5.80 13.11 -2.59
CA ILE A 77 -7.03 12.48 -2.10
C ILE A 77 -7.40 11.35 -3.05
N VAL A 78 -7.59 10.16 -2.51
CA VAL A 78 -8.24 9.05 -3.19
C VAL A 78 -9.71 9.09 -2.81
N TYR A 79 -10.57 9.41 -3.76
CA TYR A 79 -11.99 9.62 -3.55
C TYR A 79 -12.80 8.33 -3.71
N ASN A 80 -13.92 8.27 -3.01
CA ASN A 80 -14.95 7.25 -3.18
C ASN A 80 -14.41 5.82 -3.04
N VAL A 81 -13.65 5.58 -2.00
CA VAL A 81 -13.23 4.22 -1.66
C VAL A 81 -14.45 3.39 -1.32
N THR A 82 -14.59 2.25 -1.97
CA THR A 82 -15.73 1.36 -1.76
C THR A 82 -15.27 -0.04 -1.39
N CYS A 83 -16.03 -0.66 -0.54
CA CYS A 83 -15.83 -2.05 -0.15
C CYS A 83 -16.31 -3.03 -1.24
N PRO A 84 -15.87 -4.29 -1.19
CA PRO A 84 -16.40 -5.35 -2.03
C PRO A 84 -17.93 -5.48 -1.93
N ALA A 85 -18.54 -6.10 -2.94
CA ALA A 85 -20.00 -6.28 -2.96
C ALA A 85 -20.49 -7.00 -1.71
N GLY A 86 -21.48 -6.43 -1.03
CA GLY A 86 -22.04 -6.95 0.22
C GLY A 86 -21.35 -6.47 1.49
N TRP A 87 -20.22 -5.75 1.37
CA TRP A 87 -19.51 -5.14 2.50
C TRP A 87 -19.81 -3.64 2.60
N THR A 88 -19.74 -3.12 3.81
CA THR A 88 -19.98 -1.69 4.12
C THR A 88 -18.69 -1.06 4.60
N LEU A 89 -18.41 0.15 4.16
CA LEU A 89 -17.29 0.95 4.67
C LEU A 89 -17.63 1.45 6.08
N ASP A 90 -16.76 1.19 7.05
CA ASP A 90 -16.95 1.56 8.46
C ASP A 90 -16.47 2.98 8.76
N GLU A 91 -15.78 3.61 7.83
CA GLU A 91 -15.25 4.96 7.99
C GLU A 91 -16.36 6.03 7.83
N THR A 92 -16.13 7.17 8.47
CA THR A 92 -17.03 8.35 8.33
C THR A 92 -16.85 9.10 7.01
N SER A 93 -15.77 8.80 6.28
CA SER A 93 -15.43 9.35 4.98
C SER A 93 -14.96 8.25 4.05
N ASP A 94 -15.42 8.27 2.82
CA ASP A 94 -14.96 7.42 1.72
C ASP A 94 -13.74 7.97 0.99
N ASP A 95 -13.15 9.05 1.53
CA ASP A 95 -11.97 9.71 0.98
C ASP A 95 -10.73 9.43 1.85
N LEU A 96 -9.63 9.03 1.21
CA LEU A 96 -8.33 8.86 1.87
C LEU A 96 -7.43 10.04 1.56
N LEU A 97 -7.05 10.80 2.59
CA LEU A 97 -6.20 11.99 2.48
C LEU A 97 -4.75 11.67 2.83
N PHE A 98 -3.84 11.92 1.89
CA PHE A 98 -2.40 11.85 2.07
C PHE A 98 -1.80 13.26 2.01
N THR A 99 -1.06 13.65 3.04
CA THR A 99 -0.41 14.97 3.10
C THR A 99 1.10 14.83 3.08
N TYR A 100 1.73 15.51 2.14
CA TYR A 100 3.18 15.56 1.98
C TYR A 100 3.69 16.99 2.05
N GLN A 101 4.95 17.12 2.43
CA GLN A 101 5.69 18.35 2.34
C GLN A 101 6.60 18.28 1.11
N VAL A 102 6.38 19.14 0.13
CA VAL A 102 7.25 19.28 -1.04
C VAL A 102 8.19 20.45 -0.77
N SER A 103 9.49 20.20 -0.80
CA SER A 103 10.52 21.22 -0.62
C SER A 103 11.33 21.39 -1.90
N LEU A 104 11.66 22.62 -2.23
CA LEU A 104 12.45 22.98 -3.39
C LEU A 104 13.77 23.61 -2.95
N ASP A 105 14.87 23.05 -3.42
CA ASP A 105 16.18 23.67 -3.33
C ASP A 105 16.58 24.19 -4.72
N GLU A 106 16.34 25.48 -4.91
CA GLU A 106 16.68 26.23 -6.13
C GLU A 106 18.16 26.46 -6.23
N THR A 107 18.77 26.06 -7.31
CA THR A 107 20.20 26.23 -7.57
C THR A 107 20.53 27.49 -8.37
N THR A 108 21.78 27.89 -8.33
CA THR A 108 22.27 29.05 -9.08
C THR A 108 22.64 28.63 -10.50
N ASN A 109 21.93 29.15 -11.49
CA ASN A 109 22.17 28.88 -12.90
C ASN A 109 23.43 29.58 -13.49
N SER A 110 24.02 30.51 -12.78
CA SER A 110 25.24 31.19 -13.15
C SER A 110 26.54 30.49 -12.73
N SER A 111 26.46 29.36 -12.02
CA SER A 111 27.63 28.61 -11.56
C SER A 111 28.16 27.72 -12.69
N ASP A 112 29.49 27.60 -12.79
CA ASP A 112 30.13 26.62 -13.67
C ASP A 112 30.08 25.18 -13.11
N THR A 113 29.74 25.06 -11.83
CA THR A 113 29.60 23.76 -11.14
C THR A 113 28.25 23.72 -10.46
N CYS A 114 27.44 22.75 -10.80
CA CYS A 114 26.12 22.54 -10.24
C CYS A 114 26.19 21.77 -8.93
N ALA A 115 25.29 22.09 -7.98
CA ALA A 115 25.20 21.44 -6.68
C ALA A 115 24.85 19.95 -6.82
N TYR A 116 24.07 19.62 -7.86
CA TYR A 116 23.57 18.27 -8.09
C TYR A 116 24.16 17.71 -9.39
N GLY A 117 24.69 16.47 -9.31
CA GLY A 117 25.25 15.78 -10.45
C GLY A 117 24.25 14.92 -11.20
N SER A 118 24.60 14.56 -12.44
CA SER A 118 23.86 13.58 -13.21
C SER A 118 24.28 12.17 -12.81
N ALA A 119 23.43 11.44 -12.11
CA ALA A 119 23.60 10.00 -12.00
C ALA A 119 22.49 9.32 -12.81
N SER A 120 22.92 8.43 -13.70
CA SER A 120 22.04 7.59 -14.48
C SER A 120 21.53 6.41 -13.63
N PRO A 121 20.34 5.88 -13.90
CA PRO A 121 19.34 6.32 -14.89
C PRO A 121 18.24 7.18 -14.32
N GLN A 122 18.13 7.34 -13.00
CA GLN A 122 17.02 8.02 -12.34
C GLN A 122 17.44 9.34 -11.68
N TRP A 123 18.62 9.80 -11.98
CA TRP A 123 19.20 11.01 -11.40
C TRP A 123 19.24 11.06 -9.86
N PRO A 124 19.50 9.97 -9.17
CA PRO A 124 19.66 10.00 -7.72
C PRO A 124 21.04 10.53 -7.30
N GLY A 125 21.70 11.29 -8.17
CA GLY A 125 22.99 11.89 -7.88
C GLY A 125 22.90 12.93 -6.78
N GLY A 126 23.91 13.03 -5.95
CA GLY A 126 24.02 14.02 -4.89
C GLY A 126 25.38 14.69 -4.88
N SER A 127 26.17 14.55 -5.94
CA SER A 127 27.49 15.16 -6.07
C SER A 127 27.43 16.36 -7.03
N SER A 128 28.26 17.35 -6.77
CA SER A 128 28.45 18.46 -7.70
C SER A 128 28.98 17.97 -9.05
N SER A 129 28.51 18.59 -10.12
CA SER A 129 28.86 18.23 -11.50
C SER A 129 29.05 19.50 -12.33
N PRO A 130 29.99 19.51 -13.27
CA PRO A 130 30.13 20.60 -14.18
C PRO A 130 28.85 20.82 -15.00
N LYS A 131 28.56 22.06 -15.32
CA LYS A 131 27.52 22.45 -16.28
C LYS A 131 28.02 22.08 -17.68
N VAL A 132 27.35 21.16 -18.35
CA VAL A 132 27.77 20.67 -19.66
C VAL A 132 26.73 21.07 -20.70
N SER A 133 27.14 21.88 -21.67
CA SER A 133 26.28 22.23 -22.81
C SER A 133 26.06 21.00 -23.69
N GLY A 134 24.78 20.67 -23.95
CA GLY A 134 24.43 19.48 -24.75
C GLY A 134 24.30 18.19 -23.95
N ASP A 135 24.41 18.22 -22.63
CA ASP A 135 24.14 17.09 -21.77
C ASP A 135 22.65 16.68 -21.87
N THR A 136 22.39 15.40 -21.77
CA THR A 136 21.03 14.84 -21.67
C THR A 136 20.58 14.67 -20.21
N GLY A 137 21.49 14.93 -19.26
CA GLY A 137 21.26 14.83 -17.82
C GLY A 137 20.43 15.98 -17.24
N PRO A 138 20.29 16.04 -15.91
CA PRO A 138 19.53 17.08 -15.23
C PRO A 138 20.13 18.49 -15.43
N ASN A 139 21.45 18.59 -15.62
CA ASN A 139 22.15 19.87 -15.81
C ASN A 139 22.24 20.34 -17.28
N ARG A 140 21.43 19.77 -18.19
CA ARG A 140 21.49 20.05 -19.64
C ARG A 140 21.24 21.49 -20.06
N ASN A 141 20.42 22.19 -19.30
CA ASN A 141 20.02 23.56 -19.62
C ASN A 141 20.45 24.59 -18.55
N GLY A 142 21.12 24.16 -17.52
CA GLY A 142 21.48 24.93 -16.33
C GLY A 142 21.76 23.97 -15.19
N CYS A 143 21.92 24.49 -13.99
CA CYS A 143 22.01 23.65 -12.82
C CYS A 143 20.61 23.19 -12.42
N ALA A 144 20.48 21.87 -12.22
CA ALA A 144 19.21 21.29 -11.80
C ALA A 144 18.86 21.67 -10.36
N ASP A 145 17.59 21.85 -10.11
CA ASP A 145 17.04 22.01 -8.77
C ASP A 145 16.72 20.65 -8.14
N LEU A 146 16.66 20.64 -6.84
CA LEU A 146 16.24 19.46 -6.07
C LEU A 146 14.85 19.67 -5.48
N VAL A 147 13.90 18.84 -5.89
CA VAL A 147 12.59 18.73 -5.28
C VAL A 147 12.58 17.51 -4.37
N THR A 148 12.24 17.69 -3.11
CA THR A 148 12.17 16.62 -2.12
C THR A 148 10.76 16.49 -1.55
N PHE A 149 10.35 15.25 -1.33
CA PHE A 149 9.09 14.91 -0.70
C PHE A 149 9.39 14.33 0.69
N SER A 150 8.93 14.99 1.74
CA SER A 150 8.95 14.42 3.08
C SER A 150 7.61 13.76 3.40
N ASN A 151 7.65 12.72 4.20
CA ASN A 151 6.50 11.88 4.57
C ASN A 151 5.87 11.10 3.38
N ILE A 152 6.65 10.78 2.34
CA ILE A 152 6.18 9.93 1.22
C ILE A 152 5.72 8.53 1.66
N ALA A 153 6.09 8.06 2.82
CA ALA A 153 5.60 6.80 3.38
C ALA A 153 4.23 6.95 4.06
N GLY A 154 3.40 7.87 3.57
CA GLY A 154 2.03 8.02 4.06
C GLY A 154 1.22 6.76 3.76
N THR A 155 0.64 6.20 4.78
CA THR A 155 -0.34 5.12 4.68
C THR A 155 -1.66 5.62 5.21
N GLN A 156 -2.75 5.19 4.58
CA GLN A 156 -4.10 5.37 5.07
C GLN A 156 -4.76 4.00 5.11
N SER A 157 -5.44 3.71 6.20
CA SER A 157 -6.17 2.46 6.37
C SER A 157 -7.67 2.74 6.43
N PHE A 158 -8.46 1.78 5.99
CA PHE A 158 -9.90 1.77 6.12
C PHE A 158 -10.38 0.35 6.38
N THR A 159 -11.54 0.23 7.00
CA THR A 159 -12.13 -1.05 7.37
C THR A 159 -13.44 -1.25 6.61
N CYS A 160 -13.62 -2.43 6.07
CA CYS A 160 -14.89 -2.87 5.51
C CYS A 160 -15.53 -3.88 6.46
N SER A 161 -16.82 -3.76 6.70
CA SER A 161 -17.57 -4.72 7.53
C SER A 161 -18.66 -5.42 6.72
N PHE A 162 -18.98 -6.62 7.16
CA PHE A 162 -20.09 -7.42 6.70
C PHE A 162 -21.00 -7.74 7.91
N ASP A 163 -22.29 -7.89 7.69
CA ASP A 163 -23.28 -8.21 8.73
C ASP A 163 -23.35 -7.21 9.90
N GLY A 164 -23.26 -5.91 9.62
CA GLY A 164 -23.36 -4.88 10.64
C GLY A 164 -22.21 -4.85 11.64
N GLY A 165 -21.01 -5.30 11.23
CA GLY A 165 -19.78 -5.26 12.02
C GLY A 165 -19.36 -6.60 12.64
N GLY A 166 -20.08 -7.68 12.34
CA GLY A 166 -19.69 -9.03 12.80
C GLY A 166 -18.39 -9.53 12.17
N HIS A 167 -18.09 -9.03 10.98
CA HIS A 167 -16.87 -9.37 10.22
C HIS A 167 -16.25 -8.10 9.70
N THR A 168 -14.94 -7.94 9.87
CA THR A 168 -14.20 -6.77 9.41
C THR A 168 -12.99 -7.19 8.60
N GLN A 169 -12.69 -6.40 7.57
CA GLN A 169 -11.49 -6.50 6.78
C GLN A 169 -10.81 -5.15 6.70
N ASP A 170 -9.58 -5.09 7.18
CA ASP A 170 -8.77 -3.91 7.08
C ASP A 170 -8.05 -3.85 5.74
N TYR A 171 -8.00 -2.66 5.19
CA TYR A 171 -7.30 -2.34 3.97
C TYR A 171 -6.35 -1.18 4.22
N THR A 172 -5.21 -1.19 3.56
CA THR A 172 -4.23 -0.13 3.65
C THR A 172 -3.82 0.31 2.25
N VAL A 173 -3.84 1.61 2.00
CA VAL A 173 -3.26 2.23 0.82
C VAL A 173 -2.00 2.97 1.23
N SER A 174 -0.89 2.65 0.59
CA SER A 174 0.42 3.26 0.84
C SER A 174 0.92 3.96 -0.41
N ILE A 175 1.38 5.20 -0.26
CA ILE A 175 2.11 5.87 -1.34
C ILE A 175 3.54 5.32 -1.36
N LEU A 176 3.95 4.80 -2.51
CA LEU A 176 5.25 4.14 -2.68
C LEU A 176 6.37 5.10 -3.09
N GLY A 177 6.03 6.15 -3.84
CA GLY A 177 6.99 7.11 -4.37
C GLY A 177 6.73 7.49 -5.81
N LEU A 178 7.79 7.87 -6.51
CA LEU A 178 7.74 8.45 -7.84
C LEU A 178 8.57 7.65 -8.84
N THR A 179 8.16 7.66 -10.10
CA THR A 179 8.98 7.21 -11.24
C THR A 179 8.91 8.24 -12.37
N PRO A 180 9.94 8.38 -13.20
CA PRO A 180 9.88 9.23 -14.39
C PRO A 180 8.73 8.81 -15.31
N THR A 181 8.08 9.78 -15.94
CA THR A 181 7.11 9.50 -17.02
C THR A 181 7.81 8.94 -18.25
N GLN A 182 7.09 8.11 -19.00
CA GLN A 182 7.50 7.73 -20.35
C GLN A 182 7.23 8.87 -21.34
N PRO A 183 7.80 8.83 -22.57
CA PRO A 183 7.49 9.77 -23.63
C PRO A 183 5.97 9.94 -23.79
N GLY A 184 5.52 11.19 -23.90
CA GLY A 184 4.09 11.53 -23.92
C GLY A 184 3.44 11.66 -22.55
N GLY A 185 4.21 11.60 -21.44
CA GLY A 185 3.69 11.79 -20.08
C GLY A 185 2.96 10.58 -19.50
N VAL A 186 3.12 9.42 -20.10
CA VAL A 186 2.45 8.19 -19.69
C VAL A 186 3.13 7.60 -18.47
N CYS A 187 2.34 7.13 -17.50
CA CYS A 187 2.83 6.39 -16.34
C CYS A 187 3.05 4.92 -16.70
N PRO A 188 4.30 4.39 -16.57
CA PRO A 188 4.57 3.00 -16.88
C PRO A 188 3.95 2.04 -15.85
N ASN A 189 3.65 0.81 -16.26
CA ASN A 189 3.44 -0.25 -15.30
C ASN A 189 4.78 -0.62 -14.66
N VAL A 190 4.82 -0.65 -13.33
CA VAL A 190 6.04 -0.96 -12.58
C VAL A 190 5.83 -2.19 -11.72
N PRO A 191 6.83 -3.10 -11.62
CA PRO A 191 6.76 -4.23 -10.71
C PRO A 191 6.74 -3.81 -9.24
N ALA A 192 6.24 -4.68 -8.38
CA ALA A 192 6.31 -4.48 -6.94
C ALA A 192 7.78 -4.28 -6.47
N GLY A 193 7.98 -3.36 -5.53
CA GLY A 193 9.29 -3.05 -4.97
C GLY A 193 10.19 -2.14 -5.80
N THR A 194 9.74 -1.68 -6.98
CA THR A 194 10.56 -0.80 -7.86
C THR A 194 10.38 0.70 -7.60
N VAL A 195 9.33 1.10 -6.90
CA VAL A 195 9.04 2.52 -6.64
C VAL A 195 9.56 2.89 -5.25
N SER A 196 10.53 3.79 -5.20
CA SER A 196 11.11 4.21 -3.91
C SER A 196 11.70 5.64 -3.91
N PHE A 197 11.40 6.44 -4.91
CA PHE A 197 11.98 7.78 -5.00
C PHE A 197 11.17 8.80 -4.20
N ASN A 198 11.89 9.57 -3.35
CA ASN A 198 11.33 10.68 -2.60
C ASN A 198 11.94 12.03 -3.02
N ARG A 199 12.66 12.06 -4.12
CA ARG A 199 13.33 13.26 -4.64
C ARG A 199 13.40 13.25 -6.15
N ILE A 200 13.44 14.45 -6.73
CA ILE A 200 13.52 14.69 -8.16
C ILE A 200 14.63 15.72 -8.39
N TYR A 201 15.50 15.46 -9.36
CA TYR A 201 16.39 16.48 -9.90
C TYR A 201 15.75 17.07 -11.14
N SER A 202 15.42 18.34 -11.06
CA SER A 202 14.61 19.05 -12.04
C SER A 202 15.48 19.88 -12.95
N ALA A 203 15.56 19.51 -14.24
CA ALA A 203 16.32 20.25 -15.22
C ALA A 203 15.64 21.59 -15.54
N GLU A 204 16.46 22.63 -15.75
CA GLU A 204 16.03 23.95 -16.14
C GLU A 204 15.32 23.99 -17.49
N THR A 205 14.40 24.95 -17.65
CA THR A 205 13.70 25.30 -18.91
C THR A 205 12.86 24.15 -19.48
N VAL A 206 12.45 23.20 -18.66
CA VAL A 206 11.61 22.08 -19.07
C VAL A 206 10.62 21.69 -17.96
N SER A 207 9.57 21.00 -18.36
CA SER A 207 8.67 20.32 -17.42
C SER A 207 9.24 18.98 -17.05
N ASN A 208 9.50 18.77 -15.77
CA ASN A 208 10.02 17.53 -15.20
C ASN A 208 8.87 16.80 -14.52
N CYS A 209 8.30 15.79 -15.20
CA CYS A 209 7.11 15.09 -14.74
C CYS A 209 7.41 13.67 -14.28
N PHE A 210 6.76 13.26 -13.20
CA PHE A 210 6.92 11.97 -12.55
C PHE A 210 5.57 11.40 -12.17
N CYS A 211 5.42 10.10 -12.30
CA CYS A 211 4.24 9.39 -11.85
C CYS A 211 4.32 9.06 -10.37
N VAL A 212 3.27 9.34 -9.63
CA VAL A 212 3.12 8.96 -8.23
C VAL A 212 2.40 7.64 -8.15
N TYR A 213 2.97 6.69 -7.40
CA TYR A 213 2.42 5.35 -7.25
C TYR A 213 1.96 5.07 -5.84
N ALA A 214 0.87 4.35 -5.75
CA ALA A 214 0.38 3.74 -4.54
C ALA A 214 0.37 2.21 -4.65
N ALA A 215 0.30 1.54 -3.53
CA ALA A 215 -0.06 0.14 -3.45
C ALA A 215 -1.19 -0.05 -2.45
N PHE A 216 -1.96 -1.06 -2.71
CA PHE A 216 -3.07 -1.51 -1.88
C PHE A 216 -2.68 -2.85 -1.24
N THR A 217 -2.91 -2.97 0.05
CA THR A 217 -2.72 -4.21 0.81
C THR A 217 -3.96 -4.51 1.63
N ARG A 218 -4.29 -5.76 1.76
CA ARG A 218 -5.26 -6.22 2.74
C ARG A 218 -4.56 -6.54 4.05
N GLY A 219 -5.16 -6.13 5.17
CA GLY A 219 -4.78 -6.64 6.47
C GLY A 219 -4.96 -8.17 6.52
N GLN A 220 -4.20 -8.84 7.36
CA GLN A 220 -4.38 -10.29 7.55
C GLN A 220 -5.82 -10.52 8.03
N ILE A 221 -6.61 -11.23 7.22
CA ILE A 221 -7.85 -11.79 7.70
C ILE A 221 -7.44 -12.87 8.69
N THR A 222 -7.90 -12.81 9.92
CA THR A 222 -7.96 -14.01 10.76
C THR A 222 -9.17 -14.81 10.26
N PRO A 223 -8.96 -15.85 9.46
CA PRO A 223 -10.05 -16.48 8.71
C PRO A 223 -11.06 -17.14 9.64
N VAL A 224 -10.62 -17.56 10.82
CA VAL A 224 -11.41 -18.27 11.81
C VAL A 224 -11.24 -17.64 13.18
N VAL A 225 -12.35 -17.30 13.81
CA VAL A 225 -12.39 -16.94 15.23
C VAL A 225 -12.97 -18.10 16.02
N LEU A 226 -12.14 -18.73 16.86
CA LEU A 226 -12.60 -19.81 17.74
C LEU A 226 -13.27 -19.25 18.99
N LEU A 227 -14.44 -19.82 19.33
CA LEU A 227 -15.07 -19.61 20.63
C LEU A 227 -14.49 -20.57 21.68
N TYR A 228 -14.24 -21.82 21.29
CA TYR A 228 -13.52 -22.79 22.11
C TYR A 228 -12.86 -23.87 21.26
N LEU A 229 -11.86 -24.53 21.85
CA LEU A 229 -11.23 -25.76 21.37
C LEU A 229 -10.96 -26.64 22.60
N SER A 230 -11.47 -27.88 22.63
CA SER A 230 -11.33 -28.81 23.75
C SER A 230 -10.99 -30.20 23.28
N ALA A 231 -10.36 -31.00 24.16
CA ALA A 231 -10.13 -32.42 23.99
C ALA A 231 -10.50 -33.14 25.28
N GLU A 232 -11.30 -34.19 25.17
CA GLU A 232 -11.80 -34.95 26.33
C GLU A 232 -11.72 -36.45 26.04
N SER A 233 -11.49 -37.24 27.10
CA SER A 233 -11.53 -38.71 27.01
C SER A 233 -12.94 -39.18 26.69
N ALA A 234 -13.06 -40.03 25.69
CA ALA A 234 -14.30 -40.66 25.26
C ALA A 234 -14.19 -42.20 25.32
N GLU A 235 -15.31 -42.91 25.24
CA GLU A 235 -15.32 -44.37 25.34
C GLU A 235 -14.40 -45.06 24.33
N ASN A 236 -14.36 -44.55 23.10
CA ASN A 236 -13.60 -45.13 21.99
C ASN A 236 -12.38 -44.29 21.54
N GLY A 237 -11.97 -43.29 22.30
CA GLY A 237 -10.88 -42.43 21.89
C GLY A 237 -10.75 -41.14 22.69
N ILE A 238 -10.26 -40.10 22.03
CA ILE A 238 -10.29 -38.73 22.53
C ILE A 238 -11.16 -37.90 21.59
N GLN A 239 -12.19 -37.28 22.15
CA GLN A 239 -13.07 -36.36 21.43
C GLN A 239 -12.43 -34.97 21.39
N VAL A 240 -12.12 -34.47 20.21
CA VAL A 240 -11.72 -33.06 19.95
C VAL A 240 -12.95 -32.30 19.49
N SER A 241 -13.29 -31.23 20.17
CA SER A 241 -14.45 -30.40 19.84
C SER A 241 -14.06 -28.94 19.75
N TRP A 242 -14.61 -28.25 18.79
CA TRP A 242 -14.41 -26.79 18.65
C TRP A 242 -15.68 -26.10 18.16
N GLU A 243 -15.77 -24.85 18.45
CA GLU A 243 -16.81 -23.95 17.93
C GLU A 243 -16.15 -22.69 17.42
N THR A 244 -16.56 -22.27 16.25
CA THR A 244 -16.14 -21.03 15.64
C THR A 244 -17.18 -19.93 15.88
N ALA A 245 -16.75 -18.69 15.98
CA ALA A 245 -17.64 -17.54 15.91
C ALA A 245 -17.84 -17.12 14.45
N THR A 246 -16.78 -17.28 13.64
CA THR A 246 -16.75 -16.92 12.21
C THR A 246 -15.82 -17.86 11.45
N GLU A 247 -16.12 -18.08 10.18
CA GLU A 247 -15.32 -18.89 9.26
C GLU A 247 -15.06 -18.17 7.92
N VAL A 248 -14.78 -16.88 8.00
CA VAL A 248 -14.47 -16.07 6.81
C VAL A 248 -13.26 -16.63 6.10
N ASN A 249 -13.35 -16.81 4.78
CA ASN A 249 -12.27 -17.34 3.95
C ASN A 249 -11.76 -18.74 4.38
N ASN A 250 -12.56 -19.50 5.14
CA ASN A 250 -12.20 -20.85 5.57
C ASN A 250 -12.78 -21.92 4.64
N PHE A 251 -11.93 -22.82 4.18
CA PHE A 251 -12.34 -23.99 3.40
C PHE A 251 -12.66 -25.19 4.31
N GLY A 252 -11.97 -25.26 5.45
CA GLY A 252 -12.15 -26.36 6.42
C GLY A 252 -11.01 -26.43 7.40
N PHE A 253 -10.89 -27.60 8.06
CA PHE A 253 -9.97 -27.78 9.17
C PHE A 253 -9.13 -29.06 9.05
N ASN A 254 -7.91 -28.98 9.60
CA ASN A 254 -7.06 -30.14 9.87
C ASN A 254 -6.83 -30.28 11.38
N ILE A 255 -6.80 -31.50 11.86
CA ILE A 255 -6.45 -31.86 13.24
C ILE A 255 -5.07 -32.48 13.25
N TYR A 256 -4.23 -31.98 14.13
CA TYR A 256 -2.89 -32.53 14.38
C TYR A 256 -2.78 -33.05 15.83
N ARG A 257 -1.96 -34.07 16.02
CA ARG A 257 -1.68 -34.67 17.33
C ARG A 257 -0.18 -34.90 17.52
N ALA A 258 0.29 -34.73 18.74
CA ALA A 258 1.62 -35.19 19.19
C ALA A 258 1.56 -35.74 20.61
N GLU A 259 2.56 -36.55 21.02
CA GLU A 259 2.71 -37.01 22.38
C GLU A 259 3.47 -36.03 23.29
N GLN A 260 4.09 -35.03 22.71
CA GLN A 260 4.81 -33.93 23.39
C GLN A 260 4.45 -32.59 22.75
N VAL A 261 4.44 -31.54 23.56
CA VAL A 261 4.08 -30.16 23.07
C VAL A 261 4.95 -29.69 21.91
N ASP A 262 6.23 -30.02 21.94
CA ASP A 262 7.24 -29.68 20.95
C ASP A 262 7.60 -30.83 20.02
N GLY A 263 6.85 -31.93 20.09
CA GLY A 263 7.02 -33.14 19.28
C GLY A 263 6.54 -32.96 17.84
N GLU A 264 6.91 -33.93 17.00
CA GLU A 264 6.42 -33.98 15.62
C GLU A 264 4.89 -34.16 15.61
N ARG A 265 4.21 -33.29 14.89
CA ARG A 265 2.75 -33.30 14.76
C ARG A 265 2.33 -34.19 13.61
N ILE A 266 1.45 -35.13 13.87
CA ILE A 266 0.83 -35.98 12.86
C ILE A 266 -0.57 -35.48 12.55
N LYS A 267 -0.88 -35.34 11.27
CA LYS A 267 -2.25 -35.04 10.81
C LYS A 267 -3.13 -36.27 11.01
N LEU A 268 -4.27 -36.08 11.66
CA LEU A 268 -5.19 -37.19 11.99
C LEU A 268 -6.29 -37.41 10.95
N ASN A 269 -6.82 -36.32 10.36
CA ASN A 269 -7.86 -36.40 9.34
C ASN A 269 -7.24 -36.55 7.95
N PRO A 270 -7.44 -37.70 7.25
CA PRO A 270 -6.89 -37.90 5.91
C PRO A 270 -7.51 -36.93 4.89
N GLU A 271 -8.80 -36.64 5.04
CA GLU A 271 -9.53 -35.66 4.23
C GLU A 271 -9.81 -34.42 5.06
N LEU A 272 -9.92 -33.28 4.40
CA LEU A 272 -10.23 -32.01 5.05
C LEU A 272 -11.62 -32.08 5.72
N ILE A 273 -11.72 -31.65 6.96
CA ILE A 273 -13.00 -31.43 7.62
C ILE A 273 -13.58 -30.13 7.06
N MET A 274 -14.49 -30.26 6.11
CA MET A 274 -15.06 -29.10 5.41
C MET A 274 -15.82 -28.19 6.36
N SER A 275 -15.78 -26.86 6.09
CA SER A 275 -16.67 -25.92 6.77
C SER A 275 -18.12 -26.35 6.62
N ALA A 276 -18.84 -26.46 7.74
CA ALA A 276 -20.26 -26.84 7.78
C ALA A 276 -21.17 -25.80 7.10
N LEU A 277 -20.67 -24.58 6.98
CA LEU A 277 -21.38 -23.44 6.36
C LEU A 277 -21.09 -23.31 4.85
N GLY A 278 -20.28 -24.21 4.31
CA GLY A 278 -19.70 -24.09 2.96
C GLY A 278 -18.50 -23.14 2.94
N PRO A 279 -17.76 -23.10 1.82
CA PRO A 279 -16.57 -22.28 1.73
C PRO A 279 -16.85 -20.79 1.97
N GLY A 280 -16.17 -20.19 2.97
CA GLY A 280 -16.31 -18.77 3.30
C GLY A 280 -17.58 -18.40 4.08
N GLY A 281 -18.10 -19.31 4.89
CA GLY A 281 -19.23 -19.06 5.79
C GLY A 281 -18.98 -17.89 6.73
N LEU A 282 -19.99 -17.03 6.91
CA LEU A 282 -19.88 -15.79 7.70
C LEU A 282 -20.31 -16.00 9.16
N GLU A 283 -20.93 -17.13 9.46
CA GLU A 283 -21.34 -17.51 10.80
C GLU A 283 -20.38 -18.56 11.35
N GLY A 284 -20.49 -18.84 12.64
CA GLY A 284 -19.76 -19.91 13.27
C GLY A 284 -20.52 -21.23 13.27
N ALA A 285 -19.80 -22.32 13.45
CA ALA A 285 -20.36 -23.66 13.54
C ALA A 285 -19.65 -24.52 14.62
N LYS A 286 -20.28 -25.59 15.00
CA LYS A 286 -19.74 -26.60 15.95
C LYS A 286 -19.25 -27.82 15.21
N TYR A 287 -18.11 -28.32 15.65
CA TYR A 287 -17.42 -29.45 15.05
C TYR A 287 -16.95 -30.42 16.12
N GLU A 288 -16.87 -31.67 15.72
CA GLU A 288 -16.35 -32.73 16.54
C GLU A 288 -15.50 -33.68 15.69
N PHE A 289 -14.42 -34.18 16.28
CA PHE A 289 -13.55 -35.18 15.68
C PHE A 289 -13.14 -36.22 16.74
N LEU A 290 -13.37 -37.47 16.50
CA LEU A 290 -12.97 -38.56 17.40
C LEU A 290 -11.64 -39.16 16.95
N ASP A 291 -10.63 -39.05 17.81
CA ASP A 291 -9.36 -39.75 17.63
C ASP A 291 -9.44 -41.17 18.22
N GLU A 292 -9.88 -42.11 17.42
CA GLU A 292 -9.98 -43.53 17.81
C GLU A 292 -8.62 -44.21 17.97
N THR A 293 -7.55 -43.55 17.47
CA THR A 293 -6.19 -44.16 17.51
C THR A 293 -5.41 -43.79 18.76
N ALA A 294 -5.98 -42.98 19.66
CA ALA A 294 -5.36 -42.63 20.92
C ALA A 294 -5.24 -43.90 21.82
N VAL A 295 -4.13 -44.06 22.52
CA VAL A 295 -3.85 -45.21 23.39
C VAL A 295 -4.20 -44.89 24.84
N VAL A 296 -4.84 -45.83 25.53
CA VAL A 296 -5.23 -45.67 26.93
C VAL A 296 -4.02 -45.37 27.83
N GLY A 297 -4.15 -44.37 28.70
CA GLY A 297 -3.10 -43.96 29.64
C GLY A 297 -2.05 -42.99 29.02
N VAL A 298 -2.14 -42.68 27.75
CA VAL A 298 -1.22 -41.77 27.09
C VAL A 298 -1.84 -40.37 27.03
N THR A 299 -1.02 -39.36 27.33
CA THR A 299 -1.38 -37.93 27.13
C THR A 299 -1.07 -37.52 25.72
N TYR A 300 -2.03 -36.89 25.06
CA TYR A 300 -1.86 -36.36 23.73
C TYR A 300 -2.15 -34.84 23.71
N TYR A 301 -1.44 -34.15 22.82
CA TYR A 301 -1.60 -32.74 22.54
C TYR A 301 -2.19 -32.57 21.14
N TYR A 302 -3.17 -31.69 21.01
CA TYR A 302 -3.90 -31.48 19.76
C TYR A 302 -3.83 -30.04 19.32
N TRP A 303 -3.76 -29.84 18.00
CA TRP A 303 -3.84 -28.56 17.33
C TRP A 303 -4.90 -28.64 16.25
N LEU A 304 -5.60 -27.52 16.08
CA LEU A 304 -6.52 -27.27 14.98
C LEU A 304 -5.88 -26.28 14.00
N GLU A 305 -5.86 -26.59 12.73
CA GLU A 305 -5.43 -25.72 11.65
C GLU A 305 -6.64 -25.36 10.79
N ASP A 306 -6.88 -24.07 10.54
CA ASP A 306 -7.80 -23.67 9.50
C ASP A 306 -7.11 -23.73 8.13
N VAL A 307 -7.87 -23.95 7.08
CA VAL A 307 -7.36 -24.00 5.71
C VAL A 307 -8.03 -22.88 4.90
N PRO A 308 -7.30 -21.81 4.56
CA PRO A 308 -7.87 -20.71 3.80
C PRO A 308 -8.32 -21.10 2.40
N LEU A 309 -9.37 -20.44 1.90
CA LEU A 309 -9.83 -20.54 0.51
C LEU A 309 -8.85 -19.90 -0.47
N GLU A 310 -8.25 -18.79 -0.05
CA GLU A 310 -7.32 -18.03 -0.88
C GLU A 310 -5.90 -18.57 -0.77
N SER A 311 -5.25 -18.77 -1.93
CA SER A 311 -3.84 -19.14 -1.98
C SER A 311 -2.96 -17.99 -1.49
N GLY A 312 -1.95 -18.31 -0.65
CA GLY A 312 -1.01 -17.33 -0.11
C GLY A 312 -1.39 -16.74 1.26
N VAL A 313 -2.56 -17.05 1.77
CA VAL A 313 -2.94 -16.77 3.16
C VAL A 313 -2.33 -17.84 4.06
N THR A 314 -1.68 -17.41 5.14
CA THR A 314 -1.10 -18.35 6.12
C THR A 314 -2.22 -18.97 6.95
N PRO A 315 -2.32 -20.32 7.02
CA PRO A 315 -3.26 -20.98 7.90
C PRO A 315 -3.10 -20.58 9.37
N GLY A 316 -4.20 -20.42 10.07
CA GLY A 316 -4.20 -20.29 11.53
C GLY A 316 -3.91 -21.65 12.19
N LEU A 317 -3.18 -21.64 13.30
CA LEU A 317 -2.92 -22.83 14.09
C LEU A 317 -3.29 -22.57 15.56
N TYR A 318 -4.27 -23.29 16.06
CA TYR A 318 -4.86 -23.12 17.39
C TYR A 318 -4.48 -24.29 18.29
N GLY A 319 -4.20 -24.02 19.55
CA GLY A 319 -3.74 -25.02 20.52
C GLY A 319 -2.30 -24.75 21.00
N PRO A 320 -1.63 -25.70 21.71
CA PRO A 320 -2.14 -27.04 22.00
C PRO A 320 -3.20 -27.08 23.11
N ILE A 321 -4.11 -28.00 22.95
CA ILE A 321 -4.95 -28.55 24.04
C ILE A 321 -4.52 -29.97 24.30
N SER A 322 -4.84 -30.55 25.48
CA SER A 322 -4.40 -31.89 25.82
C SER A 322 -5.49 -32.70 26.51
N ALA A 323 -5.44 -33.99 26.28
CA ALA A 323 -6.25 -34.99 26.99
C ALA A 323 -5.48 -36.28 27.20
N VAL A 324 -5.90 -37.04 28.20
CA VAL A 324 -5.46 -38.43 28.45
C VAL A 324 -6.60 -39.35 28.07
N ARG A 325 -6.34 -40.38 27.29
CA ARG A 325 -7.35 -41.42 27.02
C ARG A 325 -7.54 -42.33 28.19
#